data_2fe9a872d9ca74d588cef584d0636e9d
#
_entry.id   2fe9a872d9ca74d588cef584d0636e9d
#
_cell.length_a   1.000
_cell.length_b   1.000
_cell.length_c   1.000
_cell.angle_alpha   90.00
_cell.angle_beta   90.00
_cell.angle_gamma   90.00
#
_symmetry.space_group_name_H-M   'P 1'
#
loop_
_entity.id
_entity.type
_entity.pdbx_description
1 polymer ?
#
loop_
_entity_poly.entity_id
_entity_poly.type
_entity_poly.pdbx_seq_one_letter_code
_entity_poly.pdbx_strand_id
1 'polypeptide(L)'
;MDEVVLAAAARARSDPGSCAVVLVEGMSDQAAVQTLAERAGRDLSAEGIFVVAMGGATNIGHFVSLFGPAGYGVRLAGLCDLREEPVFRRGLDRVGPYFVCVADLEDEMIRALGTSRVEDLIEAEGESGPFRTFTRQPAHRGEGRDQQLHRFMGIRSGRKIRYGHVLAAALDLTLIPGPLAGLLSAV
;
A
#
# COMPACT_ATOMS: atom_id res chain seq x y z
N MET A 1 -17.35 10.12 -2.47
CA MET A 1 -17.06 8.67 -2.41
C MET A 1 -16.04 8.41 -3.51
N ASP A 2 -14.97 7.74 -3.18
CA ASP A 2 -13.86 7.47 -4.10
C ASP A 2 -14.36 6.69 -5.33
N GLU A 3 -13.83 7.01 -6.52
CA GLU A 3 -14.20 6.36 -7.78
C GLU A 3 -13.97 4.83 -7.73
N VAL A 4 -12.89 4.40 -7.08
CA VAL A 4 -12.57 2.97 -6.88
C VAL A 4 -13.63 2.28 -6.02
N VAL A 5 -14.12 2.95 -4.97
CA VAL A 5 -15.21 2.41 -4.12
C VAL A 5 -16.50 2.26 -4.90
N LEU A 6 -16.81 3.23 -5.77
CA LEU A 6 -18.00 3.17 -6.64
C LEU A 6 -17.88 2.02 -7.66
N ALA A 7 -16.72 1.86 -8.30
CA ALA A 7 -16.46 0.79 -9.25
C ALA A 7 -16.56 -0.60 -8.58
N ALA A 8 -15.95 -0.76 -7.41
CA ALA A 8 -16.04 -1.99 -6.61
C ALA A 8 -17.50 -2.33 -6.24
N ALA A 9 -18.27 -1.33 -5.78
CA ALA A 9 -19.67 -1.52 -5.44
C ALA A 9 -20.56 -1.83 -6.67
N ALA A 10 -20.23 -1.28 -7.84
CA ALA A 10 -20.93 -1.58 -9.09
C ALA A 10 -20.64 -3.02 -9.53
N ARG A 11 -19.38 -3.45 -9.49
CA ARG A 11 -18.97 -4.83 -9.81
C ARG A 11 -19.59 -5.82 -8.84
N ALA A 12 -19.53 -5.54 -7.53
CA ALA A 12 -20.11 -6.40 -6.49
C ALA A 12 -21.61 -6.61 -6.65
N ARG A 13 -22.36 -5.61 -7.13
CA ARG A 13 -23.80 -5.76 -7.41
C ARG A 13 -24.10 -6.66 -8.62
N SER A 14 -23.23 -6.65 -9.62
CA SER A 14 -23.43 -7.43 -10.86
C SER A 14 -22.93 -8.87 -10.72
N ASP A 15 -21.80 -9.07 -10.05
CA ASP A 15 -21.16 -10.37 -9.89
C ASP A 15 -20.27 -10.40 -8.63
N PRO A 16 -20.88 -10.60 -7.45
CA PRO A 16 -20.12 -10.62 -6.19
C PRO A 16 -19.11 -11.77 -6.11
N GLY A 17 -19.37 -12.89 -6.78
CA GLY A 17 -18.51 -14.08 -6.75
C GLY A 17 -17.16 -13.87 -7.44
N SER A 18 -17.09 -13.00 -8.45
CA SER A 18 -15.85 -12.62 -9.16
C SER A 18 -15.25 -11.30 -8.68
N CYS A 19 -15.75 -10.73 -7.57
CA CYS A 19 -15.27 -9.48 -7.03
C CYS A 19 -14.42 -9.71 -5.77
N ALA A 20 -13.31 -9.01 -5.68
CA ALA A 20 -12.51 -8.93 -4.46
C ALA A 20 -12.16 -7.46 -4.15
N VAL A 21 -12.09 -7.13 -2.87
CA VAL A 21 -11.68 -5.81 -2.40
C VAL A 21 -10.49 -5.96 -1.47
N VAL A 22 -9.42 -5.26 -1.81
CA VAL A 22 -8.21 -5.13 -1.00
C VAL A 22 -8.30 -3.83 -0.22
N LEU A 23 -8.34 -3.92 1.09
CA LEU A 23 -8.39 -2.77 1.99
C LEU A 23 -6.97 -2.37 2.38
N VAL A 24 -6.58 -1.14 2.06
CA VAL A 24 -5.30 -0.54 2.45
C VAL A 24 -5.52 0.76 3.20
N GLU A 25 -4.53 1.20 3.97
CA GLU A 25 -4.70 2.37 4.82
C GLU A 25 -4.84 3.66 4.00
N GLY A 26 -3.93 3.86 3.05
CA GLY A 26 -3.82 5.12 2.31
C GLY A 26 -3.57 4.97 0.82
N MET A 27 -3.54 6.13 0.16
CA MET A 27 -3.31 6.23 -1.29
C MET A 27 -1.91 5.80 -1.72
N SER A 28 -0.90 5.86 -0.83
CA SER A 28 0.45 5.36 -1.11
C SER A 28 0.47 3.84 -1.23
N ASP A 29 -0.23 3.17 -0.32
CA ASP A 29 -0.33 1.72 -0.33
C ASP A 29 -1.11 1.23 -1.56
N GLN A 30 -2.20 1.93 -1.89
CA GLN A 30 -2.98 1.67 -3.09
C GLN A 30 -2.10 1.79 -4.35
N ALA A 31 -1.34 2.88 -4.49
CA ALA A 31 -0.45 3.10 -5.61
C ALA A 31 0.62 2.02 -5.71
N ALA A 32 1.22 1.62 -4.58
CA ALA A 32 2.24 0.58 -4.55
C ALA A 32 1.69 -0.79 -4.97
N VAL A 33 0.55 -1.22 -4.42
CA VAL A 33 -0.08 -2.50 -4.74
C VAL A 33 -0.49 -2.57 -6.21
N GLN A 34 -1.12 -1.52 -6.74
CA GLN A 34 -1.51 -1.43 -8.14
C GLN A 34 -0.30 -1.51 -9.09
N THR A 35 0.72 -0.69 -8.81
CA THR A 35 1.96 -0.69 -9.60
C THR A 35 2.63 -2.05 -9.63
N LEU A 36 2.71 -2.71 -8.48
CA LEU A 36 3.35 -4.02 -8.38
C LEU A 36 2.57 -5.10 -9.13
N ALA A 37 1.23 -5.07 -9.06
CA ALA A 37 0.37 -5.97 -9.82
C ALA A 37 0.55 -5.79 -11.33
N GLU A 38 0.52 -4.54 -11.82
CA GLU A 38 0.76 -4.21 -13.24
C GLU A 38 2.12 -4.73 -13.72
N ARG A 39 3.19 -4.54 -12.94
CA ARG A 39 4.52 -5.07 -13.25
C ARG A 39 4.57 -6.59 -13.27
N ALA A 40 3.77 -7.24 -12.45
CA ALA A 40 3.61 -8.70 -12.46
C ALA A 40 2.70 -9.20 -13.60
N GLY A 41 2.26 -8.32 -14.50
CA GLY A 41 1.42 -8.65 -15.65
C GLY A 41 -0.06 -8.85 -15.32
N ARG A 42 -0.52 -8.36 -14.16
CA ARG A 42 -1.92 -8.46 -13.70
C ARG A 42 -2.67 -7.16 -13.91
N ASP A 43 -3.83 -7.24 -14.50
CA ASP A 43 -4.82 -6.17 -14.53
C ASP A 43 -5.88 -6.45 -13.45
N LEU A 44 -5.66 -5.91 -12.25
CA LEU A 44 -6.55 -6.14 -11.12
C LEU A 44 -8.00 -5.73 -11.42
N SER A 45 -8.20 -4.65 -12.17
CA SER A 45 -9.55 -4.19 -12.54
C SER A 45 -10.25 -5.18 -13.46
N ALA A 46 -9.57 -5.69 -14.47
CA ALA A 46 -10.09 -6.73 -15.36
C ALA A 46 -10.35 -8.05 -14.60
N GLU A 47 -9.52 -8.36 -13.60
CA GLU A 47 -9.71 -9.50 -12.70
C GLU A 47 -10.84 -9.30 -11.67
N GLY A 48 -11.45 -8.13 -11.61
CA GLY A 48 -12.50 -7.78 -10.63
C GLY A 48 -11.96 -7.49 -9.24
N ILE A 49 -10.69 -7.13 -9.11
CA ILE A 49 -10.00 -6.83 -7.86
C ILE A 49 -9.84 -5.32 -7.71
N PHE A 50 -10.31 -4.77 -6.61
CA PHE A 50 -10.28 -3.33 -6.34
C PHE A 50 -9.46 -3.03 -5.09
N VAL A 51 -8.39 -2.25 -5.24
CA VAL A 51 -7.58 -1.79 -4.11
C VAL A 51 -8.17 -0.49 -3.59
N VAL A 52 -8.70 -0.51 -2.37
CA VAL A 52 -9.43 0.61 -1.76
C VAL A 52 -8.60 1.24 -0.64
N ALA A 53 -8.21 2.48 -0.81
CA ALA A 53 -7.60 3.30 0.24
C ALA A 53 -8.70 3.78 1.21
N MET A 54 -8.64 3.33 2.46
CA MET A 54 -9.68 3.60 3.45
C MET A 54 -9.63 5.02 4.05
N GLY A 55 -8.53 5.76 3.85
CA GLY A 55 -8.30 7.05 4.50
C GLY A 55 -8.02 6.92 5.99
N GLY A 56 -7.39 5.82 6.39
CA GLY A 56 -6.98 5.47 7.74
C GLY A 56 -7.57 4.13 8.20
N ALA A 57 -6.78 3.38 8.97
CA ALA A 57 -7.11 2.03 9.42
C ALA A 57 -8.42 1.95 10.24
N THR A 58 -8.76 3.01 10.98
CA THR A 58 -9.98 3.07 11.79
C THR A 58 -11.28 2.95 10.97
N ASN A 59 -11.22 3.22 9.67
CA ASN A 59 -12.37 3.12 8.78
C ASN A 59 -12.69 1.67 8.33
N ILE A 60 -11.88 0.69 8.70
CA ILE A 60 -12.03 -0.70 8.27
C ILE A 60 -13.43 -1.27 8.54
N GLY A 61 -14.03 -0.94 9.69
CA GLY A 61 -15.37 -1.40 10.05
C GLY A 61 -16.45 -0.95 9.07
N HIS A 62 -16.33 0.27 8.53
CA HIS A 62 -17.22 0.78 7.50
C HIS A 62 -17.09 -0.04 6.20
N PHE A 63 -15.88 -0.28 5.72
CA PHE A 63 -15.63 -1.02 4.48
C PHE A 63 -15.99 -2.51 4.60
N VAL A 64 -15.72 -3.13 5.74
CA VAL A 64 -16.12 -4.51 6.01
C VAL A 64 -17.65 -4.64 6.07
N SER A 65 -18.35 -3.67 6.65
CA SER A 65 -19.83 -3.64 6.63
C SER A 65 -20.39 -3.46 5.23
N LEU A 66 -19.70 -2.68 4.38
CA LEU A 66 -20.13 -2.42 3.01
C LEU A 66 -19.88 -3.62 2.09
N PHE A 67 -18.66 -4.15 2.10
CA PHE A 67 -18.18 -5.14 1.13
C PHE A 67 -18.23 -6.58 1.64
N GLY A 68 -18.16 -6.78 2.95
CA GLY A 68 -18.13 -8.09 3.59
C GLY A 68 -19.46 -8.84 3.59
N PRO A 69 -19.55 -9.94 4.36
CA PRO A 69 -20.72 -10.84 4.34
C PRO A 69 -22.06 -10.18 4.69
N ALA A 70 -22.06 -9.11 5.47
CA ALA A 70 -23.26 -8.36 5.82
C ALA A 70 -23.69 -7.32 4.75
N GLY A 71 -22.78 -7.01 3.81
CA GLY A 71 -23.02 -6.08 2.71
C GLY A 71 -23.09 -6.78 1.36
N TYR A 72 -22.13 -6.45 0.47
CA TYR A 72 -22.08 -7.04 -0.88
C TYR A 72 -21.62 -8.51 -0.93
N GLY A 73 -21.05 -9.05 0.14
CA GLY A 73 -20.60 -10.44 0.20
C GLY A 73 -19.41 -10.78 -0.71
N VAL A 74 -18.54 -9.80 -1.01
CA VAL A 74 -17.36 -10.01 -1.83
C VAL A 74 -16.18 -10.51 -1.01
N ARG A 75 -15.18 -11.09 -1.68
CA ARG A 75 -13.94 -11.50 -1.03
C ARG A 75 -13.19 -10.25 -0.53
N LEU A 76 -12.67 -10.31 0.69
CA LEU A 76 -11.88 -9.24 1.28
C LEU A 76 -10.46 -9.72 1.55
N ALA A 77 -9.50 -8.82 1.36
CA ALA A 77 -8.13 -8.95 1.85
C ALA A 77 -7.66 -7.59 2.39
N GLY A 78 -6.59 -7.56 3.16
CA GLY A 78 -6.07 -6.33 3.72
C GLY A 78 -4.55 -6.27 3.78
N LEU A 79 -3.99 -5.04 3.77
CA LEU A 79 -2.59 -4.75 4.05
C LEU A 79 -2.55 -3.63 5.08
N CYS A 80 -1.77 -3.81 6.13
CA CYS A 80 -1.65 -2.83 7.21
C CYS A 80 -0.24 -2.76 7.79
N ASP A 81 0.03 -1.69 8.50
CA ASP A 81 1.20 -1.55 9.33
C ASP A 81 1.04 -2.34 10.65
N LEU A 82 2.16 -2.74 11.25
CA LEU A 82 2.15 -3.48 12.52
C LEU A 82 1.36 -2.75 13.63
N ARG A 83 1.40 -1.42 13.64
CA ARG A 83 0.66 -0.61 14.62
C ARG A 83 -0.84 -0.73 14.46
N GLU A 84 -1.31 -0.94 13.25
CA GLU A 84 -2.73 -1.02 12.88
C GLU A 84 -3.26 -2.47 12.86
N GLU A 85 -2.38 -3.47 13.02
CA GLU A 85 -2.75 -4.88 13.07
C GLU A 85 -3.92 -5.17 14.02
N PRO A 86 -3.98 -4.63 15.26
CA PRO A 86 -5.12 -4.90 16.14
C PRO A 86 -6.47 -4.44 15.59
N VAL A 87 -6.47 -3.40 14.75
CA VAL A 87 -7.67 -2.85 14.11
C VAL A 87 -8.07 -3.74 12.94
N PHE A 88 -7.11 -4.12 12.08
CA PHE A 88 -7.34 -5.04 10.96
C PHE A 88 -7.78 -6.42 11.43
N ARG A 89 -7.16 -6.96 12.47
CA ARG A 89 -7.58 -8.23 13.06
C ARG A 89 -9.03 -8.21 13.53
N ARG A 90 -9.47 -7.17 14.24
CA ARG A 90 -10.89 -7.05 14.63
C ARG A 90 -11.84 -6.95 13.45
N GLY A 91 -11.41 -6.31 12.36
CA GLY A 91 -12.23 -6.15 11.16
C GLY A 91 -12.26 -7.39 10.26
N LEU A 92 -11.13 -8.02 10.02
CA LEU A 92 -10.97 -9.05 8.97
C LEU A 92 -10.80 -10.49 9.48
N ASP A 93 -10.55 -10.74 10.77
CA ASP A 93 -10.18 -12.05 11.33
C ASP A 93 -11.07 -13.24 10.87
N ARG A 94 -12.36 -12.97 10.59
CA ARG A 94 -13.32 -13.98 10.14
C ARG A 94 -13.87 -13.74 8.73
N VAL A 95 -13.32 -12.76 8.03
CA VAL A 95 -13.91 -12.27 6.78
C VAL A 95 -12.93 -12.41 5.62
N GLY A 96 -11.63 -12.27 5.87
CA GLY A 96 -10.60 -12.41 4.86
C GLY A 96 -9.18 -12.28 5.42
N PRO A 97 -8.16 -12.68 4.64
CA PRO A 97 -6.78 -12.56 5.06
C PRO A 97 -6.34 -11.10 5.15
N TYR A 98 -5.36 -10.83 6.02
CA TYR A 98 -4.63 -9.56 6.01
C TYR A 98 -3.12 -9.81 6.19
N PHE A 99 -2.33 -8.89 5.69
CA PHE A 99 -0.87 -8.97 5.69
C PHE A 99 -0.32 -7.75 6.39
N VAL A 100 0.74 -7.97 7.18
CA VAL A 100 1.26 -6.95 8.10
C VAL A 100 2.68 -6.56 7.68
N CYS A 101 2.89 -5.29 7.40
CA CYS A 101 4.22 -4.68 7.25
C CYS A 101 4.85 -4.44 8.62
N VAL A 102 6.15 -4.74 8.79
CA VAL A 102 6.83 -4.67 10.10
C VAL A 102 6.82 -3.25 10.68
N ALA A 103 7.06 -2.24 9.85
CA ALA A 103 6.88 -0.84 10.23
C ALA A 103 5.73 -0.25 9.40
N ASP A 104 5.97 0.02 8.13
CA ASP A 104 4.99 0.39 7.12
C ASP A 104 5.45 -0.11 5.74
N LEU A 105 4.63 0.14 4.72
CA LEU A 105 4.90 -0.37 3.37
C LEU A 105 6.13 0.29 2.75
N GLU A 106 6.36 1.57 3.00
CA GLU A 106 7.55 2.28 2.50
C GLU A 106 8.83 1.69 3.09
N ASP A 107 8.85 1.36 4.38
CA ASP A 107 9.99 0.72 5.03
C ASP A 107 10.29 -0.67 4.43
N GLU A 108 9.25 -1.48 4.18
CA GLU A 108 9.39 -2.77 3.49
C GLU A 108 10.07 -2.62 2.14
N MET A 109 9.64 -1.64 1.34
CA MET A 109 10.20 -1.39 0.01
C MET A 109 11.62 -0.82 0.07
N ILE A 110 11.91 0.10 1.01
CA ILE A 110 13.26 0.65 1.22
C ILE A 110 14.23 -0.48 1.61
N ARG A 111 13.83 -1.39 2.50
CA ARG A 111 14.65 -2.54 2.88
C ARG A 111 14.91 -3.50 1.72
N ALA A 112 13.92 -3.75 0.89
CA ALA A 112 14.05 -4.63 -0.28
C ALA A 112 14.96 -4.03 -1.36
N LEU A 113 14.88 -2.73 -1.60
CA LEU A 113 15.69 -2.02 -2.61
C LEU A 113 17.11 -1.71 -2.11
N GLY A 114 17.26 -1.47 -0.81
CA GLY A 114 18.45 -0.91 -0.22
C GLY A 114 18.60 0.60 -0.43
N THR A 115 19.26 1.25 0.51
CA THR A 115 19.34 2.73 0.57
C THR A 115 19.96 3.37 -0.66
N SER A 116 21.01 2.76 -1.25
CA SER A 116 21.66 3.28 -2.45
C SER A 116 20.71 3.34 -3.64
N ARG A 117 19.94 2.27 -3.88
CA ARG A 117 18.96 2.25 -4.98
C ARG A 117 17.85 3.27 -4.78
N VAL A 118 17.40 3.45 -3.54
CA VAL A 118 16.39 4.47 -3.22
C VAL A 118 16.92 5.88 -3.43
N GLU A 119 18.21 6.15 -3.16
CA GLU A 119 18.83 7.44 -3.49
C GLU A 119 18.90 7.69 -4.99
N ASP A 120 19.23 6.68 -5.80
CA ASP A 120 19.19 6.79 -7.26
C ASP A 120 17.78 7.16 -7.76
N LEU A 121 16.74 6.59 -7.14
CA LEU A 121 15.35 6.94 -7.46
C LEU A 121 15.01 8.38 -7.07
N ILE A 122 15.48 8.86 -5.91
CA ILE A 122 15.33 10.28 -5.51
C ILE A 122 16.02 11.20 -6.51
N GLU A 123 17.18 10.81 -7.04
CA GLU A 123 17.87 11.56 -8.09
C GLU A 123 17.09 11.57 -9.39
N ALA A 124 16.60 10.42 -9.83
CA ALA A 124 15.76 10.29 -11.03
C ALA A 124 14.49 11.15 -10.95
N GLU A 125 13.91 11.27 -9.74
CA GLU A 125 12.76 12.15 -9.46
C GLU A 125 13.13 13.64 -9.34
N GLY A 126 14.41 14.01 -9.50
CA GLY A 126 14.90 15.39 -9.39
C GLY A 126 14.90 15.95 -7.96
N GLU A 127 14.83 15.08 -6.94
CA GLU A 127 14.72 15.48 -5.54
C GLU A 127 16.03 15.40 -4.73
N SER A 128 17.20 15.18 -5.37
CA SER A 128 18.51 15.14 -4.69
C SER A 128 18.82 16.41 -3.89
N GLY A 129 18.46 17.59 -4.41
CA GLY A 129 18.64 18.87 -3.72
C GLY A 129 17.80 18.98 -2.45
N PRO A 130 16.49 18.82 -2.55
CA PRO A 130 15.58 18.76 -1.40
C PRO A 130 15.99 17.71 -0.36
N PHE A 131 16.38 16.51 -0.78
CA PHE A 131 16.81 15.43 0.11
C PHE A 131 18.10 15.81 0.86
N ARG A 132 19.09 16.35 0.17
CA ARG A 132 20.35 16.84 0.79
C ARG A 132 20.09 17.94 1.81
N THR A 133 19.16 18.84 1.51
CA THR A 133 18.77 19.90 2.45
C THR A 133 18.10 19.30 3.70
N PHE A 134 17.21 18.35 3.52
CA PHE A 134 16.51 17.65 4.58
C PHE A 134 17.49 16.92 5.53
N THR A 135 18.42 16.11 4.99
CA THR A 135 19.35 15.33 5.80
C THR A 135 20.36 16.17 6.58
N ARG A 136 20.60 17.45 6.17
CA ARG A 136 21.47 18.38 6.87
C ARG A 136 20.79 19.08 8.05
N GLN A 137 19.49 18.98 8.19
CA GLN A 137 18.77 19.57 9.32
C GLN A 137 19.22 18.92 10.64
N PRO A 138 19.37 19.68 11.74
CA PRO A 138 19.84 19.13 13.02
C PRO A 138 18.99 17.95 13.51
N ALA A 139 17.68 17.96 13.25
CA ALA A 139 16.76 16.90 13.63
C ALA A 139 17.04 15.55 12.94
N HIS A 140 17.72 15.55 11.79
CA HIS A 140 17.89 14.35 10.95
C HIS A 140 19.37 13.88 10.83
N ARG A 141 20.35 14.68 11.31
CA ARG A 141 21.78 14.36 11.16
C ARG A 141 22.22 13.08 11.85
N GLY A 142 21.55 12.67 12.92
CA GLY A 142 21.89 11.49 13.72
C GLY A 142 21.09 10.24 13.34
N GLU A 143 20.18 10.34 12.39
CA GLU A 143 19.33 9.23 11.95
C GLU A 143 20.08 8.31 10.97
N GLY A 144 19.72 7.02 10.99
CA GLY A 144 20.14 6.07 9.98
C GLY A 144 19.66 6.48 8.58
N ARG A 145 20.37 6.04 7.54
CA ARG A 145 20.06 6.45 6.16
C ARG A 145 18.65 6.02 5.73
N ASP A 146 18.26 4.83 6.11
CA ASP A 146 16.92 4.26 5.92
C ASP A 146 15.83 5.13 6.55
N GLN A 147 16.04 5.58 7.79
CA GLN A 147 15.12 6.47 8.49
C GLN A 147 15.03 7.85 7.83
N GLN A 148 16.16 8.38 7.35
CA GLN A 148 16.16 9.65 6.61
C GLN A 148 15.35 9.55 5.32
N LEU A 149 15.52 8.47 4.56
CA LEU A 149 14.77 8.20 3.33
C LEU A 149 13.27 8.08 3.61
N HIS A 150 12.90 7.24 4.55
CA HIS A 150 11.52 7.04 4.96
C HIS A 150 10.84 8.34 5.39
N ARG A 151 11.48 9.11 6.29
CA ARG A 151 10.93 10.40 6.75
C ARG A 151 10.83 11.42 5.62
N PHE A 152 11.81 11.49 4.73
CA PHE A 152 11.79 12.41 3.59
C PHE A 152 10.58 12.15 2.69
N MET A 153 10.25 10.90 2.43
CA MET A 153 9.09 10.51 1.62
C MET A 153 7.77 10.87 2.32
N GLY A 154 7.71 10.74 3.64
CA GLY A 154 6.50 11.00 4.43
C GLY A 154 6.17 12.47 4.70
N ILE A 155 7.06 13.44 4.43
CA ILE A 155 6.85 14.87 4.79
C ILE A 155 5.62 15.48 4.11
N ARG A 156 5.26 15.03 2.91
CA ARG A 156 4.15 15.57 2.13
C ARG A 156 3.33 14.41 1.56
N SER A 157 2.00 14.49 1.70
CA SER A 157 1.09 13.44 1.22
C SER A 157 1.27 13.12 -0.27
N GLY A 158 1.39 14.13 -1.14
CA GLY A 158 1.63 13.91 -2.56
C GLY A 158 2.98 13.24 -2.87
N ARG A 159 4.02 13.54 -2.07
CA ARG A 159 5.30 12.84 -2.18
C ARG A 159 5.15 11.38 -1.76
N LYS A 160 4.49 11.10 -0.64
CA LYS A 160 4.26 9.74 -0.15
C LYS A 160 3.59 8.87 -1.21
N ILE A 161 2.51 9.35 -1.83
CA ILE A 161 1.80 8.63 -2.91
C ILE A 161 2.74 8.37 -4.10
N ARG A 162 3.47 9.40 -4.56
CA ARG A 162 4.42 9.25 -5.67
C ARG A 162 5.48 8.19 -5.38
N TYR A 163 6.09 8.21 -4.19
CA TYR A 163 7.10 7.22 -3.83
C TYR A 163 6.51 5.83 -3.60
N GLY A 164 5.26 5.69 -3.20
CA GLY A 164 4.57 4.40 -3.23
C GLY A 164 4.64 3.75 -4.61
N HIS A 165 4.34 4.53 -5.66
CA HIS A 165 4.49 4.08 -7.05
C HIS A 165 5.96 3.86 -7.44
N VAL A 166 6.84 4.84 -7.21
CA VAL A 166 8.25 4.80 -7.66
C VAL A 166 9.02 3.63 -7.04
N LEU A 167 8.86 3.39 -5.74
CA LEU A 167 9.52 2.27 -5.06
C LEU A 167 8.98 0.93 -5.58
N ALA A 168 7.67 0.77 -5.68
CA ALA A 168 7.05 -0.44 -6.22
C ALA A 168 7.48 -0.70 -7.67
N ALA A 169 7.61 0.36 -8.48
CA ALA A 169 8.10 0.27 -9.85
C ALA A 169 9.56 -0.17 -9.97
N ALA A 170 10.35 -0.01 -8.93
CA ALA A 170 11.78 -0.35 -8.91
C ALA A 170 12.09 -1.71 -8.26
N LEU A 171 11.13 -2.34 -7.57
CA LEU A 171 11.33 -3.64 -6.90
C LEU A 171 11.73 -4.73 -7.89
N ASP A 172 12.59 -5.63 -7.49
CA ASP A 172 12.79 -6.90 -8.18
C ASP A 172 11.57 -7.81 -7.91
N LEU A 173 10.91 -8.27 -8.97
CA LEU A 173 9.73 -9.15 -8.86
C LEU A 173 10.05 -10.51 -8.23
N THR A 174 11.31 -10.89 -8.17
CA THR A 174 11.76 -12.13 -7.48
C THR A 174 12.03 -11.91 -5.99
N LEU A 175 12.06 -10.64 -5.53
CA LEU A 175 12.40 -10.22 -4.16
C LEU A 175 11.33 -9.30 -3.56
N ILE A 176 10.07 -9.53 -3.91
CA ILE A 176 8.94 -8.74 -3.39
C ILE A 176 8.85 -8.94 -1.86
N PRO A 177 8.67 -7.86 -1.07
CA PRO A 177 8.43 -7.98 0.37
C PRO A 177 7.29 -8.94 0.70
N GLY A 178 7.49 -9.79 1.73
CA GLY A 178 6.56 -10.85 2.10
C GLY A 178 5.09 -10.42 2.22
N PRO A 179 4.76 -9.30 2.90
CA PRO A 179 3.38 -8.84 2.99
C PRO A 179 2.73 -8.53 1.64
N LEU A 180 3.48 -7.89 0.71
CA LEU A 180 2.99 -7.61 -0.65
C LEU A 180 2.85 -8.88 -1.49
N ALA A 181 3.82 -9.78 -1.43
CA ALA A 181 3.76 -11.06 -2.14
C ALA A 181 2.58 -11.90 -1.66
N GLY A 182 2.38 -11.98 -0.33
CA GLY A 182 1.25 -12.65 0.28
C GLY A 182 -0.10 -12.07 -0.15
N LEU A 183 -0.22 -10.74 -0.13
CA LEU A 183 -1.43 -10.05 -0.58
C LEU A 183 -1.76 -10.37 -2.04
N LEU A 184 -0.81 -10.20 -2.95
CA LEU A 184 -1.02 -10.44 -4.38
C LEU A 184 -1.33 -11.91 -4.70
N SER A 185 -0.87 -12.84 -3.86
CA SER A 185 -1.17 -14.26 -4.00
C SER A 185 -2.56 -14.65 -3.46
N ALA A 186 -3.13 -13.84 -2.58
CA ALA A 186 -4.40 -14.11 -1.92
C ALA A 186 -5.64 -13.60 -2.69
N VAL A 187 -5.42 -12.75 -3.69
CA VAL A 187 -6.48 -12.09 -4.47
C VAL A 187 -6.46 -12.42 -5.95
#